data_d984da59db2bae6785f6611d3343613f
#
_entry.id   d984da59db2bae6785f6611d3343613f
#
_cell.length_a   1.000
_cell.length_b   1.000
_cell.length_c   1.000
_cell.angle_alpha   90.00
_cell.angle_beta   90.00
_cell.angle_gamma   90.00
#
_symmetry.space_group_name_H-M   'P 1'
#
loop_
_entity.id
_entity.type
_entity.pdbx_description
1 polymer ?
#
loop_
_entity_poly.entity_id
_entity_poly.type
_entity_poly.pdbx_seq_one_letter_code
_entity_poly.pdbx_strand_id
1 'polypeptide(L)'
;MSAVDRDATAATETYTATVIGASGFTGGELCRLLADHPNVEIEAATSRQYENRSLGTVHPNLRDLDLRFSDPEELPATDLLFAATPHGVSMEQIDAFRATAETVVDLSADFRLPTEAAYDEWYDGHDAPAHLDDAVYGLP
;
A
#
# COMPACT_ATOMS: atom_id res chain seq x y z
N MET A 1 23.79 -38.41 -19.66
CA MET A 1 22.62 -37.64 -19.19
C MET A 1 23.15 -36.50 -18.36
N SER A 2 23.16 -35.32 -18.91
CA SER A 2 23.61 -34.11 -18.24
C SER A 2 22.64 -33.77 -17.12
N ALA A 3 23.14 -33.69 -15.89
CA ALA A 3 22.48 -32.99 -14.81
C ALA A 3 22.41 -31.52 -15.20
N VAL A 4 21.19 -31.01 -15.31
CA VAL A 4 20.95 -29.58 -15.44
C VAL A 4 21.30 -28.98 -14.11
N ASP A 5 22.46 -28.36 -14.01
CA ASP A 5 22.84 -27.46 -12.92
C ASP A 5 21.80 -26.32 -12.88
N ARG A 6 20.89 -26.44 -11.93
CA ARG A 6 20.03 -25.32 -11.51
C ARG A 6 20.75 -24.58 -10.38
N ASP A 7 21.91 -24.06 -10.70
CA ASP A 7 22.54 -23.04 -9.89
C ASP A 7 22.11 -21.66 -10.42
N ALA A 8 20.88 -21.31 -10.15
CA ALA A 8 20.40 -19.97 -10.23
C ALA A 8 20.17 -19.47 -8.78
N THR A 9 21.24 -19.10 -8.11
CA THR A 9 21.22 -18.10 -7.07
C THR A 9 20.88 -16.75 -7.75
N ALA A 10 19.65 -16.61 -8.24
CA ALA A 10 19.07 -15.31 -8.45
C ALA A 10 19.04 -14.67 -7.05
N ALA A 11 19.85 -13.62 -6.84
CA ALA A 11 19.70 -12.77 -5.69
C ALA A 11 18.21 -12.39 -5.63
N THR A 12 17.53 -12.79 -4.56
CA THR A 12 16.10 -12.53 -4.40
C THR A 12 16.00 -11.03 -4.22
N GLU A 13 15.49 -10.33 -5.22
CA GLU A 13 15.22 -8.89 -5.11
C GLU A 13 14.27 -8.66 -3.96
N THR A 14 14.61 -7.77 -3.04
CA THR A 14 13.75 -7.33 -1.94
C THR A 14 13.18 -5.97 -2.31
N TYR A 15 11.86 -5.86 -2.24
CA TYR A 15 11.12 -4.63 -2.51
C TYR A 15 10.73 -3.95 -1.20
N THR A 16 10.79 -2.63 -1.19
CA THR A 16 10.34 -1.83 -0.07
C THR A 16 8.87 -1.45 -0.22
N ALA A 17 8.13 -1.43 0.87
CA ALA A 17 6.71 -1.11 0.87
C ALA A 17 6.32 -0.08 1.93
N THR A 18 5.44 0.81 1.55
CA THR A 18 4.72 1.71 2.47
C THR A 18 3.26 1.28 2.56
N VAL A 19 2.73 1.24 3.77
CA VAL A 19 1.30 0.97 4.03
C VAL A 19 0.65 2.22 4.61
N ILE A 20 -0.22 2.87 3.84
CA ILE A 20 -1.01 4.01 4.27
C ILE A 20 -2.27 3.52 4.99
N GLY A 21 -2.62 4.10 6.13
CA GLY A 21 -3.78 3.67 6.91
C GLY A 21 -3.55 2.34 7.65
N ALA A 22 -2.33 2.11 8.09
CA ALA A 22 -1.91 0.85 8.72
C ALA A 22 -2.60 0.55 10.06
N SER A 23 -3.23 1.53 10.71
CA SER A 23 -3.98 1.32 11.95
C SER A 23 -5.38 0.75 11.78
N GLY A 24 -5.91 0.76 10.54
CA GLY A 24 -7.19 0.12 10.21
C GLY A 24 -7.09 -1.40 10.09
N PHE A 25 -8.24 -2.09 9.95
CA PHE A 25 -8.27 -3.55 9.79
C PHE A 25 -7.56 -4.01 8.52
N THR A 26 -7.83 -3.38 7.39
CA THR A 26 -7.19 -3.71 6.10
C THR A 26 -5.70 -3.43 6.13
N GLY A 27 -5.29 -2.27 6.64
CA GLY A 27 -3.87 -1.91 6.77
C GLY A 27 -3.11 -2.84 7.72
N GLY A 28 -3.72 -3.24 8.83
CA GLY A 28 -3.15 -4.21 9.77
C GLY A 28 -2.97 -5.59 9.15
N GLU A 29 -3.94 -6.06 8.38
CA GLU A 29 -3.84 -7.34 7.66
C GLU A 29 -2.78 -7.30 6.55
N LEU A 30 -2.67 -6.19 5.83
CA LEU A 30 -1.57 -5.97 4.89
C LEU A 30 -0.21 -6.04 5.58
N CYS A 31 -0.03 -5.35 6.70
CA CYS A 31 1.22 -5.41 7.47
C CYS A 31 1.55 -6.85 7.89
N ARG A 32 0.54 -7.63 8.30
CA ARG A 32 0.74 -9.04 8.65
C ARG A 32 1.22 -9.87 7.45
N LEU A 33 0.57 -9.71 6.30
CA LEU A 33 0.93 -10.45 5.08
C LEU A 33 2.32 -10.05 4.56
N LEU A 34 2.62 -8.76 4.57
CA LEU A 34 3.90 -8.24 4.07
C LEU A 34 5.05 -8.59 5.01
N ALA A 35 4.84 -8.60 6.33
CA ALA A 35 5.87 -8.98 7.31
C ALA A 35 6.35 -10.42 7.12
N ASP A 36 5.49 -11.31 6.68
CA ASP A 36 5.83 -12.72 6.38
C ASP A 36 6.27 -12.94 4.93
N HIS A 37 6.25 -11.89 4.09
CA HIS A 37 6.58 -12.03 2.68
C HIS A 37 8.11 -12.09 2.47
N PRO A 38 8.63 -13.09 1.75
CA PRO A 38 10.08 -13.31 1.64
C PRO A 38 10.84 -12.23 0.87
N ASN A 39 10.14 -11.42 0.06
CA ASN A 39 10.72 -10.46 -0.87
C ASN A 39 10.25 -9.02 -0.63
N VAL A 40 9.58 -8.75 0.47
CA VAL A 40 9.09 -7.39 0.79
C VAL A 40 9.49 -7.00 2.19
N GLU A 41 9.98 -5.78 2.34
CA GLU A 41 10.26 -5.14 3.62
C GLU A 41 9.34 -3.94 3.80
N ILE A 42 8.68 -3.84 4.95
CA ILE A 42 7.83 -2.69 5.27
C ILE A 42 8.74 -1.55 5.75
N GLU A 43 8.91 -0.53 4.92
CA GLU A 43 9.68 0.67 5.24
C GLU A 43 8.89 1.66 6.10
N ALA A 44 7.59 1.80 5.82
CA ALA A 44 6.70 2.68 6.57
C ALA A 44 5.28 2.11 6.68
N ALA A 45 4.69 2.31 7.85
CA ALA A 45 3.30 2.01 8.13
C ALA A 45 2.69 3.25 8.80
N THR A 46 1.74 3.93 8.14
CA THR A 46 1.32 5.25 8.59
C THR A 46 0.03 5.25 9.39
N SER A 47 -0.05 6.14 10.35
CA SER A 47 -1.27 6.47 11.09
C SER A 47 -1.14 7.84 11.76
N ARG A 48 -2.10 8.74 11.51
CA ARG A 48 -2.15 10.03 12.21
C ARG A 48 -2.44 9.88 13.69
N GLN A 49 -3.30 8.93 14.03
CA GLN A 49 -3.76 8.75 15.42
C GLN A 49 -2.72 8.09 16.31
N TYR A 50 -1.89 7.21 15.77
CA TYR A 50 -0.97 6.37 16.53
C TYR A 50 0.50 6.61 16.20
N GLU A 51 0.82 7.77 15.65
CA GLU A 51 2.17 8.16 15.30
C GLU A 51 3.16 7.85 16.43
N ASN A 52 4.34 7.33 16.10
CA ASN A 52 5.40 6.89 17.00
C ASN A 52 5.06 5.73 17.95
N ARG A 53 3.84 5.18 17.91
CA ARG A 53 3.50 3.98 18.67
C ARG A 53 3.86 2.71 17.90
N SER A 54 4.21 1.64 18.62
CA SER A 54 4.40 0.32 18.02
C SER A 54 3.11 -0.16 17.34
N LEU A 55 3.24 -0.85 16.19
CA LEU A 55 2.10 -1.49 15.52
C LEU A 55 1.34 -2.45 16.46
N GLY A 56 2.04 -3.13 17.37
CA GLY A 56 1.44 -4.00 18.37
C GLY A 56 0.49 -3.32 19.33
N THR A 57 0.53 -1.98 19.43
CA THR A 57 -0.43 -1.21 20.26
C THR A 57 -1.86 -1.31 19.70
N VAL A 58 -2.01 -1.36 18.38
CA VAL A 58 -3.31 -1.44 17.69
C VAL A 58 -3.59 -2.86 17.21
N HIS A 59 -2.55 -3.55 16.75
CA HIS A 59 -2.61 -4.91 16.22
C HIS A 59 -1.78 -5.86 17.11
N PRO A 60 -2.35 -6.46 18.17
CA PRO A 60 -1.60 -7.31 19.11
C PRO A 60 -0.85 -8.47 18.48
N ASN A 61 -1.33 -8.97 17.33
CA ASN A 61 -0.67 -10.01 16.54
C ASN A 61 0.62 -9.55 15.85
N LEU A 62 0.87 -8.23 15.78
CA LEU A 62 2.09 -7.62 15.22
C LEU A 62 3.03 -7.09 16.30
N ARG A 63 2.84 -7.47 17.56
CA ARG A 63 3.64 -6.97 18.68
C ARG A 63 5.15 -7.30 18.59
N ASP A 64 5.47 -8.39 17.88
CA ASP A 64 6.85 -8.84 17.71
C ASP A 64 7.54 -8.19 16.49
N LEU A 65 6.79 -7.41 15.70
CA LEU A 65 7.32 -6.64 14.60
C LEU A 65 7.90 -5.32 15.13
N ASP A 66 9.20 -5.11 14.93
CA ASP A 66 9.88 -3.86 15.33
C ASP A 66 9.59 -2.74 14.34
N LEU A 67 8.35 -2.31 14.32
CA LEU A 67 7.86 -1.25 13.45
C LEU A 67 6.91 -0.33 14.23
N ARG A 68 7.07 0.98 14.01
CA ARG A 68 6.23 2.03 14.60
C ARG A 68 5.43 2.73 13.52
N PHE A 69 4.25 3.20 13.89
CA PHE A 69 3.48 4.08 13.01
C PHE A 69 4.23 5.38 12.75
N SER A 70 4.27 5.79 11.50
CA SER A 70 4.84 7.05 11.02
C SER A 70 3.77 8.03 10.57
N ASP A 71 4.17 9.29 10.39
CA ASP A 71 3.32 10.34 9.85
C ASP A 71 3.00 10.06 8.38
N PRO A 72 1.71 10.07 7.97
CA PRO A 72 1.33 9.92 6.57
C PRO A 72 1.77 11.09 5.66
N GLU A 73 2.21 12.20 6.21
CA GLU A 73 2.73 13.33 5.42
C GLU A 73 4.24 13.22 5.15
N GLU A 74 4.94 12.33 5.85
CA GLU A 74 6.37 12.08 5.71
C GLU A 74 6.63 10.69 5.10
N LEU A 75 6.33 10.53 3.81
CA LEU A 75 6.47 9.25 3.12
C LEU A 75 7.89 9.04 2.59
N PRO A 76 8.54 7.91 2.90
CA PRO A 76 9.79 7.53 2.26
C PRO A 76 9.55 7.11 0.82
N ALA A 77 10.58 7.25 -0.02
CA ALA A 77 10.56 6.63 -1.35
C ALA A 77 10.59 5.11 -1.22
N THR A 78 9.65 4.42 -1.83
CA THR A 78 9.53 2.96 -1.80
C THR A 78 9.17 2.39 -3.17
N ASP A 79 9.36 1.09 -3.37
CA ASP A 79 8.96 0.43 -4.61
C ASP A 79 7.43 0.30 -4.68
N LEU A 80 6.80 0.00 -3.55
CA LEU A 80 5.37 -0.27 -3.45
C LEU A 80 4.72 0.66 -2.41
N LEU A 81 3.54 1.18 -2.73
CA LEU A 81 2.69 1.88 -1.78
C LEU A 81 1.29 1.26 -1.79
N PHE A 82 0.85 0.78 -0.64
CA PHE A 82 -0.49 0.26 -0.43
C PHE A 82 -1.34 1.30 0.29
N ALA A 83 -2.41 1.76 -0.35
CA ALA A 83 -3.34 2.71 0.25
C ALA A 83 -4.56 1.97 0.82
N ALA A 84 -4.56 1.75 2.14
CA ALA A 84 -5.67 1.17 2.89
C ALA A 84 -6.44 2.29 3.60
N THR A 85 -6.93 3.24 2.83
CA THR A 85 -7.54 4.48 3.29
C THR A 85 -9.06 4.46 3.11
N PRO A 86 -9.79 5.29 3.88
CA PRO A 86 -11.19 5.55 3.59
C PRO A 86 -11.39 6.11 2.18
N HIS A 87 -12.60 5.93 1.68
CA HIS A 87 -13.06 6.53 0.43
C HIS A 87 -12.78 8.05 0.36
N GLY A 88 -12.27 8.52 -0.76
CA GLY A 88 -11.92 9.92 -1.03
C GLY A 88 -10.46 10.28 -0.73
N VAL A 89 -9.80 9.59 0.18
CA VAL A 89 -8.43 9.94 0.59
C VAL A 89 -7.40 9.65 -0.48
N SER A 90 -7.51 8.51 -1.17
CA SER A 90 -6.56 8.14 -2.23
C SER A 90 -6.61 9.13 -3.39
N MET A 91 -7.80 9.57 -3.83
CA MET A 91 -7.92 10.54 -4.92
C MET A 91 -7.35 11.91 -4.56
N GLU A 92 -7.44 12.34 -3.30
CA GLU A 92 -6.83 13.59 -2.84
C GLU A 92 -5.30 13.52 -2.82
N GLN A 93 -4.73 12.35 -2.58
CA GLN A 93 -3.29 12.16 -2.34
C GLN A 93 -2.56 11.42 -3.45
N ILE A 94 -3.24 11.06 -4.54
CA ILE A 94 -2.66 10.19 -5.58
C ILE A 94 -1.38 10.74 -6.20
N ASP A 95 -1.28 12.04 -6.38
CA ASP A 95 -0.06 12.68 -6.92
C ASP A 95 1.12 12.48 -5.97
N ALA A 96 0.91 12.65 -4.67
CA ALA A 96 1.93 12.41 -3.66
C ALA A 96 2.31 10.92 -3.59
N PHE A 97 1.35 10.01 -3.66
CA PHE A 97 1.61 8.58 -3.67
C PHE A 97 2.43 8.15 -4.89
N ARG A 98 2.07 8.64 -6.07
CA ARG A 98 2.80 8.35 -7.32
C ARG A 98 4.19 9.01 -7.38
N ALA A 99 4.40 10.08 -6.64
CA ALA A 99 5.70 10.71 -6.53
C ALA A 99 6.67 9.95 -5.60
N THR A 100 6.14 9.17 -4.66
CA THR A 100 6.94 8.45 -3.66
C THR A 100 7.14 6.97 -3.94
N ALA A 101 6.31 6.34 -4.77
CA ALA A 101 6.40 4.92 -5.07
C ALA A 101 6.32 4.63 -6.57
N GLU A 102 7.03 3.59 -7.01
CA GLU A 102 6.97 3.13 -8.40
C GLU A 102 5.62 2.51 -8.74
N THR A 103 5.03 1.79 -7.79
CA THR A 103 3.73 1.16 -7.94
C THR A 103 2.83 1.50 -6.75
N VAL A 104 1.63 1.98 -7.05
CA VAL A 104 0.59 2.26 -6.05
C VAL A 104 -0.50 1.21 -6.18
N VAL A 105 -0.83 0.56 -5.07
CA VAL A 105 -1.95 -0.37 -4.94
C VAL A 105 -2.99 0.26 -4.04
N ASP A 106 -4.06 0.76 -4.64
CA ASP A 106 -5.16 1.39 -3.92
C ASP A 106 -6.27 0.39 -3.60
N LEU A 107 -6.55 0.20 -2.31
CA LEU A 107 -7.59 -0.69 -1.84
C LEU A 107 -8.94 0.02 -1.65
N SER A 108 -8.97 1.34 -1.83
CA SER A 108 -10.22 2.12 -1.80
C SER A 108 -11.04 1.94 -3.07
N ALA A 109 -12.20 2.59 -3.12
CA ALA A 109 -13.03 2.63 -4.31
C ALA A 109 -12.60 3.69 -5.35
N ASP A 110 -11.67 4.58 -5.00
CA ASP A 110 -11.42 5.83 -5.72
C ASP A 110 -11.00 5.64 -7.18
N PHE A 111 -10.23 4.58 -7.48
CA PHE A 111 -9.78 4.29 -8.85
C PHE A 111 -10.32 2.96 -9.40
N ARG A 112 -11.40 2.46 -8.81
CA ARG A 112 -12.02 1.17 -9.18
C ARG A 112 -12.79 1.24 -10.48
N LEU A 113 -13.50 2.34 -10.72
CA LEU A 113 -14.37 2.52 -11.88
C LEU A 113 -13.64 3.24 -13.03
N PRO A 114 -13.92 2.90 -14.28
CA PRO A 114 -13.09 3.33 -15.40
C PRO A 114 -13.30 4.79 -15.81
N THR A 115 -14.42 5.41 -15.43
CA THR A 115 -14.75 6.79 -15.82
C THR A 115 -15.30 7.60 -14.65
N GLU A 116 -15.13 8.92 -14.72
CA GLU A 116 -15.73 9.86 -13.77
C GLU A 116 -17.26 9.71 -13.72
N ALA A 117 -17.91 9.56 -14.88
CA ALA A 117 -19.36 9.39 -14.95
C ALA A 117 -19.84 8.11 -14.27
N ALA A 118 -19.12 6.98 -14.44
CA ALA A 118 -19.43 5.74 -13.74
C ALA A 118 -19.21 5.87 -12.23
N TYR A 119 -18.21 6.61 -11.82
CA TYR A 119 -17.91 6.89 -10.41
C TYR A 119 -19.03 7.71 -9.76
N ASP A 120 -19.52 8.75 -10.45
CA ASP A 120 -20.58 9.65 -9.95
C ASP A 120 -21.94 8.95 -9.78
N GLU A 121 -22.17 7.82 -10.45
CA GLU A 121 -23.39 7.01 -10.24
C GLU A 121 -23.45 6.34 -8.86
N TRP A 122 -22.28 6.08 -8.24
CA TRP A 122 -22.18 5.29 -7.01
C TRP A 122 -21.57 6.07 -5.86
N TYR A 123 -20.83 7.14 -6.16
CA TYR A 123 -20.08 7.96 -5.21
C TYR A 123 -20.26 9.45 -5.52
N ASP A 124 -19.83 10.31 -4.62
CA ASP A 124 -19.96 11.77 -4.75
C ASP A 124 -18.69 12.40 -5.35
N GLY A 125 -18.67 12.61 -6.67
CA GLY A 125 -17.60 13.35 -7.36
C GLY A 125 -16.21 12.71 -7.30
N HIS A 126 -15.37 12.96 -8.29
CA HIS A 126 -13.99 12.47 -8.33
C HIS A 126 -13.00 13.62 -8.42
N ASP A 127 -12.08 13.76 -7.45
CA ASP A 127 -11.14 14.88 -7.37
C ASP A 127 -9.91 14.71 -8.30
N ALA A 128 -9.67 13.50 -8.79
CA ALA A 128 -8.52 13.18 -9.63
C ALA A 128 -8.87 12.34 -10.87
N PRO A 129 -9.85 12.74 -11.70
CA PRO A 129 -10.31 11.92 -12.83
C PRO A 129 -9.24 11.69 -13.90
N ALA A 130 -8.22 12.54 -13.98
CA ALA A 130 -7.11 12.38 -14.92
C ALA A 130 -6.28 11.11 -14.69
N HIS A 131 -6.33 10.52 -13.49
CA HIS A 131 -5.60 9.28 -13.16
C HIS A 131 -6.40 8.00 -13.43
N LEU A 132 -7.68 8.09 -13.77
CA LEU A 132 -8.54 6.92 -13.99
C LEU A 132 -8.08 6.05 -15.16
N ASP A 133 -7.57 6.66 -16.23
CA ASP A 133 -7.08 5.93 -17.42
C ASP A 133 -5.81 5.11 -17.14
N ASP A 134 -5.02 5.52 -16.15
CA ASP A 134 -3.79 4.83 -15.74
C ASP A 134 -4.06 3.68 -14.75
N ALA A 135 -5.25 3.66 -14.15
CA ALA A 135 -5.60 2.68 -13.15
C ALA A 135 -6.06 1.37 -13.77
N VAL A 136 -5.62 0.26 -13.17
CA VAL A 136 -6.04 -1.09 -13.55
C VAL A 136 -6.81 -1.71 -12.40
N TYR A 137 -8.04 -2.15 -12.66
CA TYR A 137 -8.82 -2.89 -11.68
C TYR A 137 -8.29 -4.32 -11.55
N GLY A 138 -7.62 -4.62 -10.44
CA GLY A 138 -6.85 -5.83 -10.25
C GLY A 138 -7.53 -6.93 -9.43
N LEU A 139 -8.82 -6.79 -9.07
CA LEU A 139 -9.53 -7.85 -8.37
C LEU A 139 -9.92 -8.95 -9.36
N PRO A 140 -9.41 -10.18 -9.21
CA PRO A 140 -9.72 -11.28 -10.12
C PRO A 140 -11.15 -11.82 -9.95
#